data_dd403959f442fda664d1049b5d592b53
#
_entry.id   dd403959f442fda664d1049b5d592b53
#
_cell.length_a   1.000
_cell.length_b   1.000
_cell.length_c   1.000
_cell.angle_alpha   90.00
_cell.angle_beta   90.00
_cell.angle_gamma   90.00
#
_symmetry.space_group_name_H-M   'P 1'
#
loop_
_entity.id
_entity.type
_entity.pdbx_description
1 polymer ?
#
loop_
_entity_poly.entity_id
_entity_poly.type
_entity_poly.pdbx_seq_one_letter_code
_entity_poly.pdbx_strand_id
1 'polypeptide(L)'
;TVQREEKVYRASVHKIHFADILHESSSIELTEKVQYLQVIYLFDETQLTRYRIENQEMQMVPALVYIDNYDEVLDTVEEVKKSLLVALVDRKVTKFFASIDGLVKKTENDKYFVVFQHKYLEKMEEEKFSLLEDVKSIKVGNEMSVTLSMGIGYVGNDYTKNYEYSRMAIDLALGRGGDQVVVKTRDRISYFGGSNRQVDKSTRVKARVKALALREIMITRDKFFVMGHKIADIDSFGAAIGIYCAARQLGKKAQIVIDEVNTTLRPLKECFTPENGYPDDMFIPSQLALDEIDSHTALIVVDTNRPSYTECPNLLNRAKAIVVFDHHRQCEDVVKNAVLSYTEPYASSTCEMIAEVLQYFDEDIKLSTQEADAIYAGILIDTNNFVSKTGVRTFEAAAYLRRCGAEVTRVRKLLR
;
A
#
# COMPACT_ATOMS: atom_id res chain seq x y z
N THR A 1 -33.67 20.97 -20.04
CA THR A 1 -34.45 21.18 -18.81
C THR A 1 -34.43 22.65 -18.47
N VAL A 2 -35.57 23.23 -18.13
CA VAL A 2 -35.72 24.64 -17.75
C VAL A 2 -36.20 24.66 -16.31
N GLN A 3 -35.49 25.38 -15.43
CA GLN A 3 -35.89 25.57 -14.03
C GLN A 3 -36.47 26.98 -13.84
N ARG A 4 -37.64 27.07 -13.25
CA ARG A 4 -38.25 28.33 -12.86
C ARG A 4 -38.80 28.21 -11.45
N GLU A 5 -38.26 29.00 -10.53
CA GLU A 5 -38.54 28.92 -9.11
C GLU A 5 -38.27 27.51 -8.57
N GLU A 6 -39.22 26.86 -7.95
CA GLU A 6 -39.13 25.51 -7.42
C GLU A 6 -39.53 24.41 -8.44
N LYS A 7 -39.85 24.77 -9.67
CA LYS A 7 -40.35 23.85 -10.69
C LYS A 7 -39.32 23.55 -11.77
N VAL A 8 -39.28 22.29 -12.16
CA VAL A 8 -38.38 21.75 -13.20
C VAL A 8 -39.24 21.29 -14.36
N TYR A 9 -38.99 21.84 -15.54
CA TYR A 9 -39.70 21.48 -16.78
C TYR A 9 -38.75 20.90 -17.82
N ARG A 10 -39.18 19.83 -18.47
CA ARG A 10 -38.55 19.38 -19.71
C ARG A 10 -39.25 20.06 -20.90
N ALA A 11 -38.52 20.89 -21.63
CA ALA A 11 -39.00 21.50 -22.83
C ALA A 11 -38.65 20.64 -24.05
N SER A 12 -39.63 20.36 -24.89
CA SER A 12 -39.45 19.78 -26.22
C SER A 12 -39.93 20.79 -27.24
N VAL A 13 -39.07 21.15 -28.19
CA VAL A 13 -39.35 22.14 -29.21
C VAL A 13 -39.49 21.42 -30.54
N HIS A 14 -40.65 21.56 -31.16
CA HIS A 14 -40.95 21.02 -32.49
C HIS A 14 -41.19 22.15 -33.46
N LYS A 15 -40.56 22.04 -34.63
CA LYS A 15 -40.77 22.96 -35.74
C LYS A 15 -41.73 22.31 -36.73
N ILE A 16 -42.87 22.93 -36.94
CA ILE A 16 -43.91 22.45 -37.86
C ILE A 16 -43.92 23.41 -39.05
N HIS A 17 -43.65 22.91 -40.23
CA HIS A 17 -43.73 23.72 -41.45
C HIS A 17 -45.16 23.85 -41.92
N PHE A 18 -45.54 25.02 -42.36
CA PHE A 18 -46.91 25.25 -42.86
C PHE A 18 -47.27 24.37 -44.04
N ALA A 19 -46.32 24.00 -44.86
CA ALA A 19 -46.54 23.07 -45.98
C ALA A 19 -47.11 21.72 -45.53
N ASP A 20 -46.80 21.27 -44.29
CA ASP A 20 -47.26 19.98 -43.74
C ASP A 20 -48.69 20.06 -43.20
N ILE A 21 -49.18 21.27 -42.88
CA ILE A 21 -50.53 21.51 -42.31
C ILE A 21 -51.56 21.87 -43.39
N LEU A 22 -51.15 22.50 -44.47
CA LEU A 22 -52.03 23.03 -45.49
C LEU A 22 -52.75 21.98 -46.39
N HIS A 23 -52.37 20.70 -46.19
CA HIS A 23 -53.08 19.61 -46.89
C HIS A 23 -54.45 19.26 -46.28
N GLU A 24 -54.81 19.76 -45.10
CA GLU A 24 -56.06 19.36 -44.41
C GLU A 24 -57.04 20.49 -44.07
N SER A 25 -56.71 21.78 -44.21
CA SER A 25 -57.66 22.86 -43.89
C SER A 25 -57.50 24.14 -44.73
N SER A 26 -58.52 24.48 -45.49
CA SER A 26 -58.61 25.62 -46.44
C SER A 26 -58.95 26.97 -45.81
N SER A 27 -58.62 27.21 -44.51
CA SER A 27 -59.19 28.41 -43.80
C SER A 27 -58.11 29.32 -43.17
N ILE A 28 -56.82 29.16 -43.48
CA ILE A 28 -55.78 30.02 -42.91
C ILE A 28 -55.11 30.82 -44.01
N GLU A 29 -55.41 32.13 -44.10
CA GLU A 29 -54.67 33.08 -44.93
C GLU A 29 -53.31 33.37 -44.27
N LEU A 30 -52.23 32.87 -44.89
CA LEU A 30 -50.87 33.12 -44.45
C LEU A 30 -50.31 34.37 -45.13
N THR A 31 -49.91 35.36 -44.36
CA THR A 31 -49.04 36.41 -44.88
C THR A 31 -47.63 35.83 -45.18
N GLU A 32 -47.09 36.20 -46.37
CA GLU A 32 -45.91 35.62 -47.05
C GLU A 32 -44.60 35.54 -46.22
N LYS A 33 -44.60 35.87 -44.89
CA LYS A 33 -43.39 35.93 -44.07
C LYS A 33 -43.23 34.81 -43.04
N VAL A 34 -44.23 33.99 -42.77
CA VAL A 34 -44.14 32.95 -41.71
C VAL A 34 -44.13 31.58 -42.36
N GLN A 35 -42.98 30.92 -42.34
CA GLN A 35 -42.81 29.60 -42.99
C GLN A 35 -43.03 28.42 -42.04
N TYR A 36 -43.03 28.65 -40.74
CA TYR A 36 -43.14 27.59 -39.71
C TYR A 36 -43.70 28.10 -38.39
N LEU A 37 -44.27 27.18 -37.62
CA LEU A 37 -44.62 27.35 -36.20
C LEU A 37 -43.58 26.62 -35.34
N GLN A 38 -43.23 27.21 -34.20
CA GLN A 38 -42.54 26.50 -33.11
C GLN A 38 -43.56 26.14 -32.05
N VAL A 39 -43.69 24.84 -31.80
CA VAL A 39 -44.52 24.31 -30.72
C VAL A 39 -43.59 23.89 -29.60
N ILE A 40 -43.80 24.44 -28.40
CA ILE A 40 -43.03 24.12 -27.22
C ILE A 40 -43.93 23.33 -26.28
N TYR A 41 -43.58 22.08 -26.06
CA TYR A 41 -44.20 21.26 -25.03
C TYR A 41 -43.39 21.38 -23.74
N LEU A 42 -44.05 21.74 -22.65
CA LEU A 42 -43.50 21.82 -21.31
C LEU A 42 -44.07 20.68 -20.47
N PHE A 43 -43.21 19.76 -20.08
CA PHE A 43 -43.57 18.66 -19.19
C PHE A 43 -43.07 19.01 -17.78
N ASP A 44 -43.95 19.05 -16.81
CA ASP A 44 -43.58 19.24 -15.40
C ASP A 44 -42.93 17.95 -14.88
N GLU A 45 -41.60 17.99 -14.71
CA GLU A 45 -40.80 16.89 -14.14
C GLU A 45 -40.34 17.18 -12.72
N THR A 46 -40.94 18.13 -12.03
CA THR A 46 -40.54 18.56 -10.67
C THR A 46 -40.53 17.39 -9.70
N GLN A 47 -41.61 16.63 -9.60
CA GLN A 47 -41.67 15.47 -8.70
C GLN A 47 -40.68 14.36 -9.13
N LEU A 48 -40.60 14.07 -10.41
CA LEU A 48 -39.67 13.05 -10.93
C LEU A 48 -38.21 13.41 -10.61
N THR A 49 -37.85 14.68 -10.77
CA THR A 49 -36.51 15.19 -10.45
C THR A 49 -36.23 15.09 -8.97
N ARG A 50 -37.20 15.46 -8.11
CA ARG A 50 -37.09 15.32 -6.66
C ARG A 50 -36.88 13.87 -6.25
N TYR A 51 -37.67 12.94 -6.72
CA TYR A 51 -37.49 11.51 -6.43
C TYR A 51 -36.15 10.94 -6.93
N ARG A 52 -35.64 11.41 -8.04
CA ARG A 52 -34.31 11.00 -8.54
C ARG A 52 -33.20 11.47 -7.62
N ILE A 53 -33.29 12.73 -7.15
CA ILE A 53 -32.29 13.28 -6.20
C ILE A 53 -32.37 12.54 -4.88
N GLU A 54 -33.57 12.39 -4.29
CA GLU A 54 -33.75 11.64 -3.05
C GLU A 54 -33.26 10.21 -3.15
N ASN A 55 -33.54 9.52 -4.25
CA ASN A 55 -33.05 8.16 -4.48
C ASN A 55 -31.53 8.11 -4.55
N GLN A 56 -30.89 9.08 -5.19
CA GLN A 56 -29.43 9.17 -5.25
C GLN A 56 -28.82 9.47 -3.89
N GLU A 57 -29.40 10.38 -3.14
CA GLU A 57 -28.95 10.76 -1.78
C GLU A 57 -29.05 9.60 -0.77
N MET A 58 -30.05 8.74 -0.95
CA MET A 58 -30.31 7.57 -0.08
C MET A 58 -29.45 6.35 -0.45
N GLN A 59 -28.72 6.37 -1.56
CA GLN A 59 -27.87 5.25 -1.95
C GLN A 59 -26.78 4.99 -0.92
N MET A 60 -26.50 3.71 -0.67
CA MET A 60 -25.49 3.30 0.28
C MET A 60 -24.09 3.30 -0.36
N VAL A 61 -23.16 3.93 0.33
CA VAL A 61 -21.78 4.06 -0.05
C VAL A 61 -20.92 3.23 0.94
N PRO A 62 -20.21 2.22 0.48
CA PRO A 62 -19.26 1.48 1.30
C PRO A 62 -17.95 2.24 1.47
N ALA A 63 -17.34 2.10 2.63
CA ALA A 63 -16.00 2.55 2.93
C ALA A 63 -15.22 1.47 3.68
N LEU A 64 -13.93 1.38 3.36
CA LEU A 64 -12.96 0.58 4.10
C LEU A 64 -12.08 1.54 4.90
N VAL A 65 -11.95 1.31 6.20
CA VAL A 65 -11.15 2.15 7.11
C VAL A 65 -10.13 1.26 7.79
N TYR A 66 -8.84 1.53 7.57
CA TYR A 66 -7.73 0.76 8.10
C TYR A 66 -6.85 1.65 8.98
N ILE A 67 -6.42 1.14 10.11
CA ILE A 67 -5.40 1.79 10.94
C ILE A 67 -4.05 1.41 10.34
N ASP A 68 -3.30 2.40 9.85
CA ASP A 68 -2.08 2.15 9.07
C ASP A 68 -0.94 1.56 9.89
N ASN A 69 -0.79 2.00 11.14
CA ASN A 69 0.35 1.70 12.01
C ASN A 69 -0.10 1.05 13.33
N TYR A 70 -1.08 0.15 13.28
CA TYR A 70 -1.73 -0.42 14.46
C TYR A 70 -0.73 -1.08 15.42
N ASP A 71 0.02 -2.08 14.94
CA ASP A 71 0.94 -2.83 15.77
C ASP A 71 2.12 -1.96 16.25
N GLU A 72 2.63 -1.10 15.38
CA GLU A 72 3.72 -0.18 15.70
C GLU A 72 3.38 0.79 16.82
N VAL A 73 2.17 1.35 16.81
CA VAL A 73 1.71 2.24 17.88
C VAL A 73 1.52 1.47 19.17
N LEU A 74 0.96 0.25 19.11
CA LEU A 74 0.78 -0.59 20.30
C LEU A 74 2.11 -0.99 20.93
N ASP A 75 3.15 -1.20 20.13
CA ASP A 75 4.49 -1.52 20.63
C ASP A 75 5.15 -0.35 21.39
N THR A 76 4.73 0.89 21.12
CA THR A 76 5.22 2.07 21.85
C THR A 76 4.46 2.34 23.16
N VAL A 77 3.37 1.61 23.44
CA VAL A 77 2.49 1.84 24.59
C VAL A 77 2.65 0.75 25.64
N GLU A 78 2.66 1.14 26.92
CA GLU A 78 2.65 0.21 28.03
C GLU A 78 1.46 -0.77 27.93
N GLU A 79 1.68 -2.04 28.28
CA GLU A 79 0.71 -3.14 28.12
C GLU A 79 -0.69 -2.80 28.71
N VAL A 80 -0.69 -2.15 29.87
CA VAL A 80 -1.93 -1.75 30.56
C VAL A 80 -2.74 -0.71 29.78
N LYS A 81 -2.09 0.08 28.93
CA LYS A 81 -2.69 1.17 28.17
C LYS A 81 -3.09 0.78 26.73
N LYS A 82 -2.61 -0.38 26.23
CA LYS A 82 -2.91 -0.86 24.88
C LYS A 82 -4.42 -0.97 24.62
N SER A 83 -5.13 -1.63 25.54
CA SER A 83 -6.60 -1.78 25.43
C SER A 83 -7.33 -0.45 25.46
N LEU A 84 -6.85 0.54 26.22
CA LEU A 84 -7.43 1.88 26.26
C LEU A 84 -7.23 2.60 24.93
N LEU A 85 -6.05 2.51 24.34
CA LEU A 85 -5.76 3.12 23.04
C LEU A 85 -6.71 2.57 21.96
N VAL A 86 -6.83 1.24 21.89
CA VAL A 86 -7.72 0.57 20.93
C VAL A 86 -9.18 1.03 21.13
N ALA A 87 -9.67 1.05 22.38
CA ALA A 87 -11.02 1.50 22.70
C ALA A 87 -11.28 2.97 22.31
N LEU A 88 -10.27 3.83 22.43
CA LEU A 88 -10.39 5.24 22.03
C LEU A 88 -10.46 5.38 20.51
N VAL A 89 -9.68 4.61 19.76
CA VAL A 89 -9.74 4.59 18.30
C VAL A 89 -11.09 4.06 17.84
N ASP A 90 -11.55 2.92 18.36
CA ASP A 90 -12.85 2.34 18.08
C ASP A 90 -13.97 3.34 18.33
N ARG A 91 -13.91 4.05 19.45
CA ARG A 91 -14.90 5.09 19.82
C ARG A 91 -14.89 6.27 18.84
N LYS A 92 -13.72 6.73 18.40
CA LYS A 92 -13.60 7.84 17.44
C LYS A 92 -14.19 7.46 16.08
N VAL A 93 -13.82 6.29 15.56
CA VAL A 93 -14.35 5.76 14.30
C VAL A 93 -15.87 5.60 14.37
N THR A 94 -16.36 4.90 15.39
CA THR A 94 -17.80 4.64 15.56
C THR A 94 -18.59 5.94 15.74
N LYS A 95 -18.09 6.89 16.54
CA LYS A 95 -18.77 8.18 16.77
C LYS A 95 -18.85 9.02 15.51
N PHE A 96 -17.78 9.04 14.70
CA PHE A 96 -17.76 9.78 13.44
C PHE A 96 -18.85 9.28 12.49
N PHE A 97 -18.89 7.98 12.24
CA PHE A 97 -19.88 7.42 11.32
C PHE A 97 -21.30 7.41 11.90
N ALA A 98 -21.48 7.25 13.22
CA ALA A 98 -22.78 7.39 13.86
C ALA A 98 -23.36 8.79 13.69
N SER A 99 -22.54 9.84 13.58
CA SER A 99 -23.02 11.22 13.35
C SER A 99 -23.62 11.44 11.96
N ILE A 100 -23.43 10.51 11.05
CA ILE A 100 -23.94 10.50 9.67
C ILE A 100 -24.82 9.26 9.40
N ASP A 101 -25.45 8.70 10.42
CA ASP A 101 -26.28 7.48 10.34
C ASP A 101 -25.57 6.29 9.66
N GLY A 102 -24.24 6.23 9.75
CA GLY A 102 -23.43 5.19 9.16
C GLY A 102 -23.34 3.95 10.05
N LEU A 103 -23.31 2.78 9.42
CA LEU A 103 -23.07 1.50 10.07
C LEU A 103 -21.57 1.18 10.05
N VAL A 104 -21.01 0.84 11.20
CA VAL A 104 -19.60 0.45 11.36
C VAL A 104 -19.52 -0.98 11.83
N LYS A 105 -18.76 -1.81 11.12
CA LYS A 105 -18.42 -3.17 11.54
C LYS A 105 -16.90 -3.32 11.57
N LYS A 106 -16.35 -3.61 12.73
CA LYS A 106 -14.96 -4.02 12.87
C LYS A 106 -14.80 -5.43 12.29
N THR A 107 -13.93 -5.59 11.30
CA THR A 107 -13.70 -6.86 10.61
C THR A 107 -12.43 -7.56 11.09
N GLU A 108 -11.40 -6.78 11.42
CA GLU A 108 -10.14 -7.21 12.00
C GLU A 108 -9.72 -6.23 13.10
N ASN A 109 -8.62 -6.46 13.78
CA ASN A 109 -8.17 -5.59 14.87
C ASN A 109 -7.91 -4.14 14.42
N ASP A 110 -7.46 -3.99 13.20
CA ASP A 110 -7.05 -2.73 12.57
C ASP A 110 -7.98 -2.29 11.42
N LYS A 111 -9.06 -3.04 11.11
CA LYS A 111 -9.89 -2.81 9.93
C LYS A 111 -11.38 -2.71 10.25
N TYR A 112 -12.01 -1.75 9.61
CA TYR A 112 -13.45 -1.53 9.71
C TYR A 112 -14.06 -1.50 8.31
N PHE A 113 -15.24 -2.12 8.20
CA PHE A 113 -16.14 -1.94 7.08
C PHE A 113 -17.26 -0.99 7.49
N VAL A 114 -17.51 0.01 6.66
CA VAL A 114 -18.48 1.07 6.93
C VAL A 114 -19.44 1.23 5.77
N VAL A 115 -20.70 1.54 6.07
CA VAL A 115 -21.71 1.89 5.06
C VAL A 115 -22.46 3.12 5.52
N PHE A 116 -22.61 4.12 4.65
CA PHE A 116 -23.32 5.36 4.92
C PHE A 116 -24.08 5.85 3.68
N GLN A 117 -24.98 6.84 3.85
CA GLN A 117 -25.77 7.37 2.73
C GLN A 117 -24.96 8.38 1.91
N HIS A 118 -25.14 8.36 0.59
CA HIS A 118 -24.43 9.21 -0.37
C HIS A 118 -24.54 10.71 -0.06
N LYS A 119 -25.68 11.17 0.46
CA LYS A 119 -25.91 12.58 0.84
C LYS A 119 -24.83 13.16 1.78
N TYR A 120 -24.15 12.32 2.55
CA TYR A 120 -23.10 12.77 3.48
C TYR A 120 -21.71 12.84 2.85
N LEU A 121 -21.51 12.25 1.65
CA LEU A 121 -20.21 12.17 1.03
C LEU A 121 -19.61 13.54 0.70
N GLU A 122 -20.42 14.41 0.06
CA GLU A 122 -20.00 15.77 -0.31
C GLU A 122 -19.57 16.58 0.91
N LYS A 123 -20.36 16.54 1.99
CA LYS A 123 -20.03 17.22 3.25
C LYS A 123 -18.73 16.69 3.86
N MET A 124 -18.50 15.37 3.84
CA MET A 124 -17.25 14.80 4.34
C MET A 124 -16.05 15.23 3.48
N GLU A 125 -16.21 15.34 2.16
CA GLU A 125 -15.19 15.86 1.25
C GLU A 125 -14.84 17.33 1.57
N GLU A 126 -15.87 18.19 1.79
CA GLU A 126 -15.69 19.59 2.19
C GLU A 126 -14.95 19.74 3.53
N GLU A 127 -15.31 18.93 4.52
CA GLU A 127 -14.68 18.87 5.84
C GLU A 127 -13.33 18.13 5.83
N LYS A 128 -12.86 17.67 4.64
CA LYS A 128 -11.61 16.94 4.45
C LYS A 128 -11.45 15.75 5.37
N PHE A 129 -12.57 15.08 5.70
CA PHE A 129 -12.58 13.89 6.55
C PHE A 129 -11.89 14.13 7.90
N SER A 130 -12.49 14.94 8.77
CA SER A 130 -11.95 15.33 10.08
C SER A 130 -11.54 14.14 10.97
N LEU A 131 -12.06 12.94 10.70
CA LEU A 131 -11.69 11.70 11.39
C LEU A 131 -10.18 11.43 11.37
N LEU A 132 -9.47 11.78 10.28
CA LEU A 132 -8.01 11.61 10.18
C LEU A 132 -7.29 12.34 11.34
N GLU A 133 -7.64 13.61 11.54
CA GLU A 133 -7.03 14.43 12.59
C GLU A 133 -7.53 14.04 13.99
N ASP A 134 -8.79 13.64 14.09
CA ASP A 134 -9.37 13.17 15.34
C ASP A 134 -8.66 11.95 15.89
N VAL A 135 -8.29 11.00 15.03
CA VAL A 135 -7.57 9.79 15.43
C VAL A 135 -6.11 10.12 15.76
N LYS A 136 -5.43 10.96 14.99
CA LYS A 136 -4.07 11.43 15.29
C LYS A 136 -3.96 12.13 16.64
N SER A 137 -5.03 12.78 17.07
CA SER A 137 -5.06 13.50 18.35
C SER A 137 -5.06 12.60 19.59
N ILE A 138 -5.25 11.29 19.42
CA ILE A 138 -5.28 10.33 20.53
C ILE A 138 -3.88 10.18 21.13
N LYS A 139 -3.76 10.48 22.44
CA LYS A 139 -2.54 10.37 23.20
C LYS A 139 -2.79 9.62 24.50
N VAL A 140 -2.21 8.44 24.65
CA VAL A 140 -2.32 7.55 25.82
C VAL A 140 -0.94 7.07 26.25
N GLY A 141 0.09 7.88 25.99
CA GLY A 141 1.47 7.50 26.19
C GLY A 141 2.13 6.88 24.96
N ASN A 142 1.44 6.88 23.83
CA ASN A 142 2.02 6.48 22.55
C ASN A 142 3.01 7.54 22.05
N GLU A 143 4.18 7.10 21.64
CA GLU A 143 5.23 7.96 21.05
C GLU A 143 4.88 8.33 19.60
N MET A 144 4.20 7.43 18.88
CA MET A 144 3.74 7.63 17.52
C MET A 144 2.25 7.97 17.50
N SER A 145 1.85 8.89 16.62
CA SER A 145 0.43 9.17 16.40
C SER A 145 -0.23 8.03 15.64
N VAL A 146 -1.45 7.67 16.03
CA VAL A 146 -2.27 6.72 15.28
C VAL A 146 -2.67 7.36 13.96
N THR A 147 -2.46 6.67 12.83
CA THR A 147 -2.91 7.10 11.52
C THR A 147 -3.91 6.10 10.94
N LEU A 148 -4.81 6.57 10.11
CA LEU A 148 -5.75 5.73 9.41
C LEU A 148 -5.87 6.11 7.94
N SER A 149 -6.17 5.13 7.12
CA SER A 149 -6.51 5.29 5.72
C SER A 149 -7.95 4.88 5.47
N MET A 150 -8.60 5.57 4.52
CA MET A 150 -9.97 5.29 4.15
C MET A 150 -10.11 5.20 2.63
N GLY A 151 -10.75 4.13 2.14
CA GLY A 151 -11.11 3.95 0.76
C GLY A 151 -12.63 3.98 0.58
N ILE A 152 -13.14 4.91 -0.21
CA ILE A 152 -14.56 5.10 -0.49
C ILE A 152 -14.80 4.86 -1.98
N GLY A 153 -15.80 4.06 -2.32
CA GLY A 153 -16.17 3.74 -3.69
C GLY A 153 -17.63 4.08 -3.98
N TYR A 154 -17.87 4.82 -5.07
CA TYR A 154 -19.22 5.14 -5.50
C TYR A 154 -19.35 5.25 -7.00
N VAL A 155 -20.21 4.40 -7.59
CA VAL A 155 -20.58 4.42 -9.03
C VAL A 155 -22.09 4.49 -9.26
N GLY A 156 -22.89 4.51 -8.20
CA GLY A 156 -24.34 4.54 -8.26
C GLY A 156 -24.99 3.27 -7.66
N ASN A 157 -26.04 2.76 -8.28
CA ASN A 157 -26.86 1.66 -7.77
C ASN A 157 -26.21 0.24 -7.82
N ASP A 158 -24.96 0.11 -8.20
CA ASP A 158 -24.25 -1.15 -8.24
C ASP A 158 -23.38 -1.30 -6.98
N TYR A 159 -23.93 -1.90 -5.93
CA TYR A 159 -23.24 -2.03 -4.63
C TYR A 159 -22.00 -2.92 -4.71
N THR A 160 -21.97 -3.92 -5.59
CA THR A 160 -20.78 -4.74 -5.80
C THR A 160 -19.63 -3.90 -6.35
N LYS A 161 -19.90 -3.09 -7.38
CA LYS A 161 -18.90 -2.17 -7.93
C LYS A 161 -18.52 -1.07 -6.96
N ASN A 162 -19.45 -0.56 -6.16
CA ASN A 162 -19.13 0.40 -5.09
C ASN A 162 -18.10 -0.20 -4.14
N TYR A 163 -18.28 -1.45 -3.72
CA TYR A 163 -17.32 -2.15 -2.87
C TYR A 163 -15.98 -2.42 -3.56
N GLU A 164 -15.97 -2.85 -4.82
CA GLU A 164 -14.74 -3.00 -5.61
C GLU A 164 -13.96 -1.69 -5.71
N TYR A 165 -14.67 -0.57 -5.92
CA TYR A 165 -14.06 0.74 -5.97
C TYR A 165 -13.53 1.19 -4.60
N SER A 166 -14.20 0.82 -3.50
CA SER A 166 -13.68 1.05 -2.14
C SER A 166 -12.38 0.30 -1.89
N ARG A 167 -12.29 -0.96 -2.39
CA ARG A 167 -11.05 -1.74 -2.32
C ARG A 167 -9.92 -1.11 -3.12
N MET A 168 -10.20 -0.68 -4.35
CA MET A 168 -9.21 0.03 -5.17
C MET A 168 -8.77 1.34 -4.48
N ALA A 169 -9.72 2.06 -3.88
CA ALA A 169 -9.45 3.32 -3.21
C ALA A 169 -8.58 3.13 -1.97
N ILE A 170 -8.85 2.12 -1.13
CA ILE A 170 -8.02 1.85 0.05
C ILE A 170 -6.61 1.40 -0.37
N ASP A 171 -6.48 0.57 -1.40
CA ASP A 171 -5.17 0.17 -1.91
C ASP A 171 -4.36 1.38 -2.44
N LEU A 172 -5.03 2.35 -3.09
CA LEU A 172 -4.40 3.60 -3.49
C LEU A 172 -3.97 4.47 -2.29
N ALA A 173 -4.81 4.57 -1.24
CA ALA A 173 -4.48 5.30 -0.03
C ALA A 173 -3.22 4.71 0.62
N LEU A 174 -3.21 3.41 0.80
CA LEU A 174 -2.12 2.66 1.40
C LEU A 174 -0.84 2.71 0.55
N GLY A 175 -0.97 2.55 -0.78
CA GLY A 175 0.16 2.63 -1.72
C GLY A 175 0.84 4.01 -1.78
N ARG A 176 0.18 5.06 -1.29
CA ARG A 176 0.72 6.42 -1.18
C ARG A 176 1.29 6.73 0.22
N GLY A 177 1.36 5.74 1.09
CA GLY A 177 1.92 5.85 2.43
C GLY A 177 0.91 6.01 3.56
N GLY A 178 -0.37 5.83 3.30
CA GLY A 178 -1.42 5.91 4.31
C GLY A 178 -1.78 7.33 4.74
N ASP A 179 -2.46 7.45 5.90
CA ASP A 179 -2.87 8.72 6.52
C ASP A 179 -3.71 9.60 5.59
N GLN A 180 -4.59 9.00 4.81
CA GLN A 180 -5.38 9.70 3.80
C GLN A 180 -6.69 9.00 3.47
N VAL A 181 -7.60 9.75 2.89
CA VAL A 181 -8.83 9.23 2.29
C VAL A 181 -8.73 9.31 0.78
N VAL A 182 -9.09 8.23 0.12
CA VAL A 182 -9.26 8.19 -1.34
C VAL A 182 -10.73 7.92 -1.64
N VAL A 183 -11.32 8.80 -2.43
CA VAL A 183 -12.68 8.64 -2.95
C VAL A 183 -12.58 8.32 -4.44
N LYS A 184 -13.04 7.13 -4.81
CA LYS A 184 -13.06 6.67 -6.21
C LYS A 184 -14.49 6.62 -6.72
N THR A 185 -14.79 7.45 -7.70
CA THR A 185 -16.04 7.42 -8.47
C THR A 185 -15.78 6.88 -9.87
N ARG A 186 -16.84 6.80 -10.70
CA ARG A 186 -16.71 6.38 -12.11
C ARG A 186 -15.72 7.26 -12.89
N ASP A 187 -15.75 8.57 -12.66
CA ASP A 187 -15.10 9.56 -13.50
C ASP A 187 -13.89 10.23 -12.84
N ARG A 188 -13.72 10.07 -11.52
CA ARG A 188 -12.64 10.74 -10.80
C ARG A 188 -12.10 9.91 -9.62
N ILE A 189 -10.87 10.23 -9.24
CA ILE A 189 -10.26 9.80 -7.98
C ILE A 189 -9.83 11.05 -7.25
N SER A 190 -10.34 11.23 -6.02
CA SER A 190 -10.02 12.38 -5.16
C SER A 190 -9.23 11.90 -3.94
N TYR A 191 -8.26 12.72 -3.52
CA TYR A 191 -7.37 12.43 -2.40
C TYR A 191 -7.52 13.50 -1.33
N PHE A 192 -7.67 13.10 -0.07
CA PHE A 192 -7.81 14.00 1.09
C PHE A 192 -6.86 13.56 2.20
N GLY A 193 -6.20 14.49 2.85
CA GLY A 193 -5.12 14.20 3.80
C GLY A 193 -3.83 13.81 3.10
N GLY A 194 -2.97 13.09 3.80
CA GLY A 194 -1.69 12.64 3.26
C GLY A 194 -0.71 13.79 3.05
N SER A 195 0.10 14.09 4.04
CA SER A 195 1.25 14.98 3.85
C SER A 195 2.44 14.10 3.47
N ASN A 196 2.81 14.07 2.20
CA ASN A 196 4.00 13.36 1.69
C ASN A 196 5.27 13.62 2.55
N ARG A 197 5.37 14.78 3.19
CA ARG A 197 6.50 15.13 4.06
C ARG A 197 6.50 14.43 5.42
N GLN A 198 5.35 14.04 5.96
CA GLN A 198 5.27 13.35 7.26
C GLN A 198 5.52 11.84 7.11
N VAL A 199 5.00 11.23 6.05
CA VAL A 199 5.22 9.81 5.73
C VAL A 199 6.69 9.55 5.45
N ASP A 200 7.33 10.36 4.62
CA ASP A 200 8.77 10.23 4.33
C ASP A 200 9.65 10.38 5.59
N LYS A 201 9.29 11.28 6.51
CA LYS A 201 10.01 11.42 7.78
C LYS A 201 9.81 10.22 8.71
N SER A 202 8.58 9.70 8.81
CA SER A 202 8.25 8.55 9.66
C SER A 202 8.95 7.29 9.17
N THR A 203 8.93 7.01 7.87
CA THR A 203 9.57 5.82 7.29
C THR A 203 11.09 5.86 7.37
N ARG A 204 11.72 6.99 7.15
CA ARG A 204 13.17 7.16 7.33
C ARG A 204 13.59 6.97 8.79
N VAL A 205 12.78 7.46 9.74
CA VAL A 205 13.01 7.22 11.17
C VAL A 205 12.89 5.73 11.49
N LYS A 206 11.87 5.04 10.96
CA LYS A 206 11.71 3.59 11.11
C LYS A 206 12.91 2.84 10.54
N ALA A 207 13.29 3.10 9.30
CA ALA A 207 14.44 2.47 8.66
C ALA A 207 15.73 2.66 9.49
N ARG A 208 15.96 3.86 10.01
CA ARG A 208 17.08 4.16 10.89
C ARG A 208 17.03 3.37 12.19
N VAL A 209 15.88 3.32 12.87
CA VAL A 209 15.71 2.56 14.12
C VAL A 209 15.93 1.07 13.87
N LYS A 210 15.35 0.52 12.78
CA LYS A 210 15.52 -0.90 12.41
C LYS A 210 16.96 -1.23 12.01
N ALA A 211 17.65 -0.30 11.32
CA ALA A 211 19.08 -0.44 11.00
C ALA A 211 19.96 -0.51 12.25
N LEU A 212 19.73 0.38 13.21
CA LEU A 212 20.46 0.37 14.49
C LEU A 212 20.18 -0.89 15.29
N ALA A 213 18.90 -1.33 15.35
CA ALA A 213 18.53 -2.57 16.05
C ALA A 213 19.17 -3.79 15.38
N LEU A 214 19.19 -3.87 14.04
CA LEU A 214 19.88 -4.93 13.31
C LEU A 214 21.37 -4.93 13.62
N ARG A 215 21.99 -3.75 13.62
CA ARG A 215 23.42 -3.60 13.94
C ARG A 215 23.75 -4.10 15.34
N GLU A 216 22.96 -3.76 16.34
CA GLU A 216 23.12 -4.24 17.72
C GLU A 216 22.99 -5.76 17.81
N ILE A 217 22.01 -6.36 17.14
CA ILE A 217 21.86 -7.81 17.05
C ILE A 217 23.10 -8.42 16.39
N MET A 218 23.61 -7.83 15.30
CA MET A 218 24.76 -8.34 14.58
C MET A 218 26.07 -8.22 15.40
N ILE A 219 26.23 -7.20 16.21
CA ILE A 219 27.40 -7.07 17.10
C ILE A 219 27.43 -8.19 18.14
N THR A 220 26.26 -8.59 18.67
CA THR A 220 26.15 -9.57 19.76
C THR A 220 26.19 -11.03 19.31
N ARG A 221 26.20 -11.30 18.00
CA ARG A 221 26.23 -12.65 17.42
C ARG A 221 27.48 -12.88 16.57
N ASP A 222 27.83 -14.12 16.39
CA ASP A 222 29.07 -14.50 15.68
C ASP A 222 28.79 -14.90 14.24
N LYS A 223 27.62 -15.51 14.00
CA LYS A 223 27.25 -16.10 12.70
C LYS A 223 25.82 -15.79 12.33
N PHE A 224 25.58 -15.65 11.03
CA PHE A 224 24.25 -15.34 10.48
C PHE A 224 23.91 -16.33 9.37
N PHE A 225 22.70 -16.89 9.48
CA PHE A 225 22.04 -17.51 8.34
C PHE A 225 20.98 -16.58 7.78
N VAL A 226 20.98 -16.40 6.48
CA VAL A 226 19.99 -15.58 5.78
C VAL A 226 19.20 -16.49 4.86
N MET A 227 17.89 -16.52 4.98
CA MET A 227 17.01 -17.27 4.10
C MET A 227 15.84 -16.45 3.62
N GLY A 228 15.37 -16.70 2.42
CA GLY A 228 14.15 -16.14 1.87
C GLY A 228 13.01 -17.16 1.83
N HIS A 229 12.11 -16.99 0.88
CA HIS A 229 11.05 -17.96 0.63
C HIS A 229 11.54 -19.13 -0.26
N LYS A 230 10.84 -20.28 -0.17
CA LYS A 230 11.24 -21.59 -0.73
C LYS A 230 11.51 -21.59 -2.24
N ILE A 231 10.86 -20.74 -3.01
CA ILE A 231 11.15 -20.54 -4.42
C ILE A 231 11.78 -19.16 -4.54
N ALA A 232 13.06 -19.06 -4.18
CA ALA A 232 13.77 -17.78 -4.17
C ALA A 232 13.61 -17.05 -5.50
N ASP A 233 13.13 -15.81 -5.43
CA ASP A 233 13.09 -14.88 -6.53
C ASP A 233 14.22 -13.84 -6.43
N ILE A 234 14.21 -12.88 -7.32
CA ILE A 234 15.27 -11.87 -7.41
C ILE A 234 15.21 -10.87 -6.25
N ASP A 235 14.01 -10.55 -5.71
CA ASP A 235 13.88 -9.65 -4.57
C ASP A 235 14.40 -10.33 -3.30
N SER A 236 13.96 -11.54 -3.03
CA SER A 236 14.45 -12.36 -1.92
C SER A 236 15.97 -12.54 -1.95
N PHE A 237 16.53 -12.86 -3.12
CA PHE A 237 17.97 -13.01 -3.30
C PHE A 237 18.74 -11.71 -3.07
N GLY A 238 18.32 -10.61 -3.71
CA GLY A 238 18.94 -9.30 -3.56
C GLY A 238 18.89 -8.80 -2.09
N ALA A 239 17.78 -9.02 -1.41
CA ALA A 239 17.64 -8.72 0.01
C ALA A 239 18.63 -9.54 0.88
N ALA A 240 18.77 -10.84 0.60
CA ALA A 240 19.74 -11.70 1.29
C ALA A 240 21.18 -11.23 1.06
N ILE A 241 21.54 -10.81 -0.17
CA ILE A 241 22.84 -10.22 -0.47
C ILE A 241 23.05 -8.93 0.36
N GLY A 242 22.06 -8.06 0.48
CA GLY A 242 22.18 -6.85 1.29
C GLY A 242 22.45 -7.14 2.78
N ILE A 243 21.78 -8.14 3.35
CA ILE A 243 22.06 -8.60 4.72
C ILE A 243 23.45 -9.19 4.85
N TYR A 244 23.90 -9.99 3.87
CA TYR A 244 25.26 -10.49 3.81
C TYR A 244 26.29 -9.34 3.86
N CYS A 245 26.06 -8.26 3.10
CA CYS A 245 26.92 -7.08 3.10
C CYS A 245 26.99 -6.42 4.48
N ALA A 246 25.85 -6.29 5.19
CA ALA A 246 25.80 -5.75 6.53
C ALA A 246 26.64 -6.57 7.52
N ALA A 247 26.52 -7.90 7.49
CA ALA A 247 27.31 -8.79 8.33
C ALA A 247 28.80 -8.70 8.02
N ARG A 248 29.18 -8.72 6.74
CA ARG A 248 30.57 -8.57 6.28
C ARG A 248 31.19 -7.25 6.74
N GLN A 249 30.42 -6.14 6.70
CA GLN A 249 30.87 -4.82 7.19
C GLN A 249 31.33 -4.88 8.65
N LEU A 250 30.67 -5.69 9.46
CA LEU A 250 31.04 -5.92 10.86
C LEU A 250 32.09 -7.03 11.06
N GLY A 251 32.66 -7.58 10.00
CA GLY A 251 33.60 -8.71 10.05
C GLY A 251 32.95 -10.00 10.54
N LYS A 252 31.64 -10.15 10.41
CA LYS A 252 30.88 -11.32 10.87
C LYS A 252 30.67 -12.31 9.73
N LYS A 253 30.61 -13.61 10.07
CA LYS A 253 30.29 -14.66 9.09
C LYS A 253 28.80 -14.68 8.78
N ALA A 254 28.45 -14.57 7.52
CA ALA A 254 27.07 -14.75 7.05
C ALA A 254 27.04 -15.77 5.89
N GLN A 255 26.00 -16.60 5.85
CA GLN A 255 25.79 -17.59 4.80
C GLN A 255 24.30 -17.52 4.37
N ILE A 256 24.09 -17.61 3.07
CA ILE A 256 22.73 -17.56 2.48
C ILE A 256 22.28 -19.00 2.27
N VAL A 257 21.14 -19.34 2.87
CA VAL A 257 20.54 -20.68 2.79
C VAL A 257 19.67 -20.73 1.56
N ILE A 258 20.02 -21.58 0.60
CA ILE A 258 19.30 -21.76 -0.65
C ILE A 258 19.53 -23.18 -1.19
N ASP A 259 18.47 -23.95 -1.37
CA ASP A 259 18.53 -25.33 -1.85
C ASP A 259 18.49 -25.40 -3.38
N GLU A 260 17.55 -24.68 -3.99
CA GLU A 260 17.37 -24.70 -5.44
C GLU A 260 17.51 -23.30 -6.05
N VAL A 261 18.24 -23.21 -7.14
CA VAL A 261 18.42 -21.98 -7.91
C VAL A 261 17.71 -22.12 -9.23
N ASN A 262 16.65 -21.36 -9.41
CA ASN A 262 15.89 -21.34 -10.66
C ASN A 262 16.71 -20.68 -11.79
N THR A 263 16.24 -20.83 -13.02
CA THR A 263 16.93 -20.32 -14.23
C THR A 263 17.05 -18.80 -14.23
N THR A 264 16.10 -18.10 -13.64
CA THR A 264 16.08 -16.62 -13.58
C THR A 264 17.11 -16.09 -12.60
N LEU A 265 17.33 -16.80 -11.50
CA LEU A 265 18.26 -16.39 -10.44
C LEU A 265 19.72 -16.78 -10.74
N ARG A 266 19.91 -17.83 -11.54
CA ARG A 266 21.24 -18.38 -11.83
C ARG A 266 22.26 -17.33 -12.32
N PRO A 267 21.94 -16.44 -13.29
CA PRO A 267 22.92 -15.45 -13.77
C PRO A 267 23.37 -14.48 -12.68
N LEU A 268 22.47 -14.12 -11.75
CA LEU A 268 22.82 -13.27 -10.61
C LEU A 268 23.72 -14.01 -9.61
N LYS A 269 23.38 -15.26 -9.27
CA LYS A 269 24.17 -16.06 -8.33
C LYS A 269 25.59 -16.32 -8.85
N GLU A 270 25.77 -16.54 -10.15
CA GLU A 270 27.07 -16.76 -10.81
C GLU A 270 28.00 -15.54 -10.70
N CYS A 271 27.49 -14.36 -10.33
CA CYS A 271 28.34 -13.20 -10.04
C CYS A 271 29.08 -13.30 -8.69
N PHE A 272 28.68 -14.21 -7.79
CA PHE A 272 29.20 -14.36 -6.43
C PHE A 272 30.06 -15.61 -6.33
N THR A 273 31.26 -15.55 -6.88
CA THR A 273 32.24 -16.65 -6.92
C THR A 273 33.54 -16.27 -6.22
N PRO A 274 34.37 -17.22 -5.83
CA PRO A 274 35.69 -16.95 -5.27
C PRO A 274 36.57 -16.07 -6.17
N GLU A 275 36.46 -16.22 -7.49
CA GLU A 275 37.13 -15.36 -8.46
C GLU A 275 36.78 -13.90 -8.35
N ASN A 276 35.52 -13.61 -7.88
CA ASN A 276 35.00 -12.27 -7.63
C ASN A 276 35.18 -11.84 -6.17
N GLY A 277 35.92 -12.63 -5.34
CA GLY A 277 36.24 -12.29 -3.96
C GLY A 277 35.24 -12.76 -2.92
N TYR A 278 34.33 -13.67 -3.27
CA TYR A 278 33.33 -14.23 -2.33
C TYR A 278 33.75 -15.62 -1.85
N PRO A 279 33.46 -16.03 -0.61
CA PRO A 279 33.80 -17.34 -0.10
C PRO A 279 32.97 -18.44 -0.78
N ASP A 280 33.57 -19.65 -0.95
CA ASP A 280 32.88 -20.82 -1.52
C ASP A 280 31.62 -21.20 -0.71
N ASP A 281 31.64 -20.96 0.60
CA ASP A 281 30.55 -21.26 1.53
C ASP A 281 29.58 -20.10 1.75
N MET A 282 29.54 -19.12 0.84
CA MET A 282 28.57 -18.02 0.90
C MET A 282 27.13 -18.54 0.77
N PHE A 283 26.91 -19.53 -0.09
CA PHE A 283 25.63 -20.20 -0.30
C PHE A 283 25.69 -21.62 0.20
N ILE A 284 24.77 -21.99 1.08
CA ILE A 284 24.73 -23.30 1.71
C ILE A 284 23.35 -23.93 1.58
N PRO A 285 23.24 -25.27 1.48
CA PRO A 285 21.95 -25.95 1.52
C PRO A 285 21.34 -25.95 2.93
N SER A 286 20.01 -26.07 3.01
CA SER A 286 19.26 -26.12 4.25
C SER A 286 19.76 -27.17 5.23
N GLN A 287 20.17 -28.36 4.74
CA GLN A 287 20.68 -29.43 5.60
C GLN A 287 21.97 -29.00 6.34
N LEU A 288 22.89 -28.37 5.65
CA LEU A 288 24.13 -27.89 6.25
C LEU A 288 23.84 -26.77 7.28
N ALA A 289 22.93 -25.87 6.96
CA ALA A 289 22.51 -24.83 7.91
C ALA A 289 21.87 -25.43 9.19
N LEU A 290 21.06 -26.48 9.05
CA LEU A 290 20.48 -27.20 10.20
C LEU A 290 21.56 -27.89 11.05
N ASP A 291 22.59 -28.41 10.44
CA ASP A 291 23.67 -29.10 11.16
C ASP A 291 24.61 -28.11 11.88
N GLU A 292 24.75 -26.91 11.34
CA GLU A 292 25.68 -25.90 11.84
C GLU A 292 25.05 -24.81 12.74
N ILE A 293 23.71 -24.73 12.84
CA ILE A 293 23.06 -23.71 13.67
C ILE A 293 23.31 -23.96 15.16
N ASP A 294 23.73 -22.92 15.87
CA ASP A 294 23.99 -22.96 17.30
C ASP A 294 23.35 -21.76 18.06
N SER A 295 23.66 -21.63 19.35
CA SER A 295 23.13 -20.54 20.19
C SER A 295 23.69 -19.16 19.86
N HIS A 296 24.81 -19.08 19.14
CA HIS A 296 25.47 -17.84 18.70
C HIS A 296 25.07 -17.41 17.31
N THR A 297 24.32 -18.28 16.61
CA THR A 297 23.81 -18.02 15.27
C THR A 297 22.49 -17.27 15.31
N ALA A 298 22.36 -16.20 14.56
CA ALA A 298 21.08 -15.54 14.29
C ALA A 298 20.56 -15.90 12.90
N LEU A 299 19.26 -16.10 12.79
CA LEU A 299 18.56 -16.37 11.55
C LEU A 299 17.88 -15.09 11.07
N ILE A 300 18.17 -14.68 9.83
CA ILE A 300 17.54 -13.53 9.21
C ILE A 300 16.68 -14.01 8.04
N VAL A 301 15.39 -13.73 8.15
CA VAL A 301 14.40 -14.09 7.13
C VAL A 301 14.10 -12.84 6.31
N VAL A 302 14.20 -12.95 5.00
CA VAL A 302 13.94 -11.87 4.08
C VAL A 302 12.83 -12.25 3.11
N ASP A 303 12.02 -11.28 2.74
CA ASP A 303 11.01 -11.37 1.70
C ASP A 303 9.90 -12.40 1.96
N THR A 304 9.73 -12.77 3.20
CA THR A 304 8.58 -13.54 3.67
C THR A 304 8.44 -13.43 5.18
N ASN A 305 7.21 -13.33 5.67
CA ASN A 305 6.89 -13.42 7.09
C ASN A 305 6.19 -14.72 7.48
N ARG A 306 6.01 -15.66 6.51
CA ARG A 306 5.27 -16.91 6.70
C ARG A 306 6.22 -18.09 6.93
N PRO A 307 6.18 -18.76 8.10
CA PRO A 307 7.03 -19.90 8.40
C PRO A 307 6.99 -21.00 7.32
N SER A 308 5.78 -21.35 6.87
CA SER A 308 5.56 -22.40 5.88
C SER A 308 6.13 -22.11 4.49
N TYR A 309 6.40 -20.84 4.19
CA TYR A 309 6.93 -20.39 2.89
C TYR A 309 8.45 -20.17 2.90
N THR A 310 9.10 -20.17 4.09
CA THR A 310 10.56 -19.99 4.16
C THR A 310 11.29 -21.15 3.50
N GLU A 311 12.53 -20.91 3.05
CA GLU A 311 13.40 -21.91 2.43
C GLU A 311 13.56 -23.14 3.33
N CYS A 312 13.80 -22.92 4.62
CA CYS A 312 13.97 -23.98 5.60
C CYS A 312 13.14 -23.69 6.89
N PRO A 313 11.87 -24.11 6.97
CA PRO A 313 11.02 -23.88 8.15
C PRO A 313 11.63 -24.45 9.47
N ASN A 314 12.39 -25.52 9.39
CA ASN A 314 13.01 -26.15 10.55
C ASN A 314 14.07 -25.28 11.22
N LEU A 315 14.72 -24.36 10.48
CA LEU A 315 15.66 -23.40 11.05
C LEU A 315 14.97 -22.42 12.04
N LEU A 316 13.72 -22.04 11.76
CA LEU A 316 12.94 -21.18 12.66
C LEU A 316 12.77 -21.80 14.05
N ASN A 317 12.65 -23.12 14.14
CA ASN A 317 12.48 -23.84 15.40
C ASN A 317 13.80 -23.96 16.18
N ARG A 318 14.94 -23.90 15.51
CA ARG A 318 16.27 -24.05 16.12
C ARG A 318 16.93 -22.71 16.45
N ALA A 319 16.62 -21.68 15.69
CA ALA A 319 17.20 -20.36 15.88
C ALA A 319 16.80 -19.72 17.22
N LYS A 320 17.78 -19.19 17.95
CA LYS A 320 17.56 -18.47 19.22
C LYS A 320 17.29 -16.98 19.01
N ALA A 321 17.68 -16.43 17.88
CA ALA A 321 17.40 -15.06 17.49
C ALA A 321 16.93 -15.07 16.03
N ILE A 322 15.75 -14.55 15.79
CA ILE A 322 15.13 -14.46 14.45
C ILE A 322 14.88 -12.99 14.13
N VAL A 323 15.32 -12.58 12.96
CA VAL A 323 15.04 -11.24 12.41
C VAL A 323 14.24 -11.40 11.12
N VAL A 324 13.23 -10.58 10.90
CA VAL A 324 12.38 -10.64 9.70
C VAL A 324 12.37 -9.29 9.00
N PHE A 325 12.64 -9.30 7.70
CA PHE A 325 12.44 -8.16 6.78
C PHE A 325 11.52 -8.59 5.65
N ASP A 326 10.36 -7.95 5.53
CA ASP A 326 9.36 -8.36 4.55
C ASP A 326 8.47 -7.20 4.12
N HIS A 327 8.11 -7.15 2.85
CA HIS A 327 7.17 -6.15 2.32
C HIS A 327 5.77 -6.73 2.05
N HIS A 328 5.55 -8.00 2.33
CA HIS A 328 4.26 -8.63 2.15
C HIS A 328 3.30 -8.31 3.30
N ARG A 329 2.00 -8.30 3.00
CA ARG A 329 0.97 -8.15 4.03
C ARG A 329 1.02 -9.32 5.02
N GLN A 330 0.91 -9.02 6.29
CA GLN A 330 0.84 -10.04 7.33
C GLN A 330 -0.43 -10.87 7.20
N CYS A 331 -0.31 -12.16 7.48
CA CYS A 331 -1.38 -13.15 7.56
C CYS A 331 -1.44 -13.72 8.97
N GLU A 332 -2.38 -14.61 9.24
CA GLU A 332 -2.46 -15.31 10.54
C GLU A 332 -1.23 -16.21 10.82
N ASP A 333 -0.62 -16.76 9.75
CA ASP A 333 0.59 -17.59 9.83
C ASP A 333 1.84 -16.70 9.67
N VAL A 334 2.29 -16.11 10.76
CA VAL A 334 3.50 -15.27 10.79
C VAL A 334 4.60 -15.87 11.65
N VAL A 335 5.86 -15.52 11.35
CA VAL A 335 7.00 -15.88 12.18
C VAL A 335 6.82 -15.26 13.57
N LYS A 336 6.59 -16.13 14.56
CA LYS A 336 6.46 -15.75 15.97
C LYS A 336 7.83 -15.69 16.63
N ASN A 337 7.97 -14.86 17.67
CA ASN A 337 9.20 -14.73 18.45
C ASN A 337 10.40 -14.13 17.68
N ALA A 338 10.18 -13.34 16.64
CA ALA A 338 11.24 -12.55 16.05
C ALA A 338 11.72 -11.47 17.05
N VAL A 339 13.04 -11.40 17.28
CA VAL A 339 13.66 -10.36 18.13
C VAL A 339 13.66 -9.00 17.42
N LEU A 340 13.54 -9.00 16.10
CA LEU A 340 13.35 -7.82 15.28
C LEU A 340 12.46 -8.22 14.10
N SER A 341 11.37 -7.51 13.92
CA SER A 341 10.52 -7.61 12.73
C SER A 341 10.39 -6.23 12.08
N TYR A 342 10.62 -6.17 10.79
CA TYR A 342 10.38 -4.99 9.98
C TYR A 342 9.55 -5.40 8.76
N THR A 343 8.25 -5.28 8.90
CA THR A 343 7.29 -5.53 7.82
C THR A 343 6.73 -4.20 7.34
N GLU A 344 6.88 -3.92 6.04
CA GLU A 344 6.46 -2.65 5.44
C GLU A 344 5.69 -2.92 4.12
N PRO A 345 4.39 -3.19 4.19
CA PRO A 345 3.57 -3.53 3.02
C PRO A 345 3.49 -2.45 1.93
N TYR A 346 4.00 -1.26 2.23
CA TYR A 346 4.02 -0.13 1.30
C TYR A 346 5.36 0.08 0.61
N ALA A 347 6.38 -0.66 1.02
CA ALA A 347 7.63 -0.73 0.27
C ALA A 347 7.37 -1.45 -1.06
N SER A 348 8.07 -1.03 -2.10
CA SER A 348 7.93 -1.64 -3.43
C SER A 348 8.49 -3.06 -3.46
N SER A 349 9.50 -3.33 -2.62
CA SER A 349 10.22 -4.59 -2.54
C SER A 349 10.97 -4.67 -1.21
N THR A 350 11.36 -5.87 -0.80
CA THR A 350 12.26 -6.06 0.34
C THR A 350 13.65 -5.49 0.05
N CYS A 351 14.11 -5.53 -1.20
CA CYS A 351 15.36 -4.86 -1.61
C CYS A 351 15.34 -3.34 -1.41
N GLU A 352 14.19 -2.66 -1.62
CA GLU A 352 14.03 -1.26 -1.27
C GLU A 352 14.29 -1.02 0.23
N MET A 353 13.65 -1.83 1.08
CA MET A 353 13.79 -1.74 2.54
C MET A 353 15.24 -1.99 2.98
N ILE A 354 15.88 -3.00 2.43
CA ILE A 354 17.28 -3.32 2.74
C ILE A 354 18.22 -2.20 2.27
N ALA A 355 18.02 -1.65 1.08
CA ALA A 355 18.80 -0.51 0.59
C ALA A 355 18.67 0.72 1.51
N GLU A 356 17.47 0.99 2.07
CA GLU A 356 17.28 2.04 3.07
C GLU A 356 18.00 1.72 4.39
N VAL A 357 17.87 0.49 4.89
CA VAL A 357 18.52 0.03 6.12
C VAL A 357 20.03 0.18 6.01
N LEU A 358 20.64 -0.25 4.91
CA LEU A 358 22.09 -0.16 4.71
C LEU A 358 22.62 1.27 4.79
N GLN A 359 21.87 2.28 4.36
CA GLN A 359 22.26 3.69 4.47
C GLN A 359 22.40 4.18 5.92
N TYR A 360 21.71 3.55 6.87
CA TYR A 360 21.75 3.91 8.31
C TYR A 360 22.48 2.89 9.17
N PHE A 361 22.88 1.74 8.58
CA PHE A 361 23.53 0.65 9.30
C PHE A 361 24.95 0.99 9.71
N ASP A 362 25.70 1.56 8.79
CA ASP A 362 27.08 2.00 9.01
C ASP A 362 27.44 3.08 7.98
N GLU A 363 28.11 4.15 8.44
CA GLU A 363 28.46 5.29 7.56
C GLU A 363 29.49 4.89 6.49
N ASP A 364 30.32 3.87 6.78
CA ASP A 364 31.39 3.39 5.93
C ASP A 364 31.03 2.14 5.11
N ILE A 365 29.74 1.75 5.09
CA ILE A 365 29.32 0.53 4.39
C ILE A 365 29.61 0.63 2.89
N LYS A 366 30.35 -0.36 2.38
CA LYS A 366 30.72 -0.43 0.96
C LYS A 366 30.08 -1.66 0.31
N LEU A 367 29.30 -1.40 -0.71
CA LEU A 367 28.78 -2.44 -1.59
C LEU A 367 29.70 -2.60 -2.79
N SER A 368 29.96 -3.84 -3.19
CA SER A 368 30.54 -4.10 -4.49
C SER A 368 29.54 -3.81 -5.61
N THR A 369 29.99 -3.71 -6.84
CA THR A 369 29.11 -3.50 -7.99
C THR A 369 28.12 -4.66 -8.18
N GLN A 370 28.55 -5.90 -7.91
CA GLN A 370 27.70 -7.09 -7.98
C GLN A 370 26.61 -7.08 -6.91
N GLU A 371 26.95 -6.67 -5.69
CA GLU A 371 26.01 -6.55 -4.58
C GLU A 371 24.97 -5.46 -4.84
N ALA A 372 25.44 -4.31 -5.28
CA ALA A 372 24.55 -3.20 -5.66
C ALA A 372 23.61 -3.57 -6.83
N ASP A 373 24.13 -4.34 -7.82
CA ASP A 373 23.33 -4.85 -8.93
C ASP A 373 22.26 -5.84 -8.46
N ALA A 374 22.59 -6.76 -7.54
CA ALA A 374 21.65 -7.76 -7.04
C ALA A 374 20.49 -7.11 -6.30
N ILE A 375 20.77 -6.14 -5.41
CA ILE A 375 19.72 -5.40 -4.67
C ILE A 375 18.89 -4.55 -5.65
N TYR A 376 19.54 -3.89 -6.61
CA TYR A 376 18.85 -3.10 -7.63
C TYR A 376 17.95 -3.97 -8.52
N ALA A 377 18.37 -5.20 -8.83
CA ALA A 377 17.59 -6.15 -9.62
C ALA A 377 16.27 -6.51 -8.94
N GLY A 378 16.26 -6.73 -7.61
CA GLY A 378 15.04 -6.97 -6.83
C GLY A 378 14.05 -5.81 -6.97
N ILE A 379 14.49 -4.57 -6.73
CA ILE A 379 13.64 -3.40 -6.92
C ILE A 379 13.10 -3.33 -8.36
N LEU A 380 13.92 -3.61 -9.35
CA LEU A 380 13.56 -3.52 -10.77
C LEU A 380 12.45 -4.51 -11.14
N ILE A 381 12.53 -5.75 -10.65
CA ILE A 381 11.54 -6.80 -10.93
C ILE A 381 10.22 -6.51 -10.25
N ASP A 382 10.20 -6.21 -8.96
CA ASP A 382 8.98 -5.98 -8.19
C ASP A 382 8.22 -4.73 -8.61
N THR A 383 8.93 -3.77 -9.15
CA THR A 383 8.33 -2.54 -9.68
C THR A 383 8.01 -2.61 -11.18
N ASN A 384 8.20 -3.75 -11.81
CA ASN A 384 8.07 -3.90 -13.27
C ASN A 384 8.83 -2.78 -14.02
N ASN A 385 10.14 -2.68 -13.76
CA ASN A 385 11.00 -1.63 -14.32
C ASN A 385 10.57 -0.19 -13.93
N PHE A 386 10.18 0.02 -12.70
CA PHE A 386 9.65 1.30 -12.16
C PHE A 386 8.33 1.76 -12.78
N VAL A 387 7.56 0.86 -13.39
CA VAL A 387 6.24 1.17 -13.96
C VAL A 387 5.13 1.09 -12.93
N SER A 388 5.24 0.21 -11.93
CA SER A 388 4.22 -0.04 -10.92
C SER A 388 4.78 -0.07 -9.51
N LYS A 389 3.94 0.15 -8.50
CA LYS A 389 4.26 0.11 -7.06
C LYS A 389 5.45 1.00 -6.64
N THR A 390 5.72 2.09 -7.35
CA THR A 390 6.84 2.97 -7.06
C THR A 390 6.42 4.19 -6.23
N GLY A 391 7.26 4.57 -5.28
CA GLY A 391 7.16 5.79 -4.50
C GLY A 391 8.47 6.56 -4.50
N VAL A 392 8.53 7.69 -3.79
CA VAL A 392 9.77 8.47 -3.62
C VAL A 392 10.89 7.61 -3.04
N ARG A 393 10.59 6.78 -2.05
CA ARG A 393 11.52 5.83 -1.40
C ARG A 393 12.18 4.89 -2.41
N THR A 394 11.38 4.35 -3.34
CA THR A 394 11.87 3.44 -4.39
C THR A 394 12.96 4.10 -5.24
N PHE A 395 12.72 5.35 -5.65
CA PHE A 395 13.71 6.12 -6.43
C PHE A 395 14.92 6.53 -5.59
N GLU A 396 14.75 6.84 -4.31
CA GLU A 396 15.86 7.14 -3.39
C GLU A 396 16.75 5.92 -3.16
N ALA A 397 16.15 4.73 -2.92
CA ALA A 397 16.87 3.47 -2.81
C ALA A 397 17.62 3.13 -4.11
N ALA A 398 16.96 3.29 -5.26
CA ALA A 398 17.59 3.09 -6.56
C ALA A 398 18.75 4.08 -6.79
N ALA A 399 18.60 5.35 -6.42
CA ALA A 399 19.65 6.35 -6.52
C ALA A 399 20.84 6.03 -5.59
N TYR A 400 20.58 5.54 -4.38
CA TYR A 400 21.63 5.07 -3.47
C TYR A 400 22.43 3.92 -4.10
N LEU A 401 21.76 2.88 -4.60
CA LEU A 401 22.40 1.73 -5.24
C LEU A 401 23.19 2.13 -6.50
N ARG A 402 22.68 3.11 -7.27
CA ARG A 402 23.41 3.71 -8.39
C ARG A 402 24.71 4.37 -7.93
N ARG A 403 24.72 5.09 -6.82
CA ARG A 403 25.93 5.66 -6.24
C ARG A 403 26.91 4.58 -5.76
N CYS A 404 26.40 3.43 -5.31
CA CYS A 404 27.21 2.26 -4.96
C CYS A 404 27.74 1.48 -6.18
N GLY A 405 27.39 1.85 -7.41
CA GLY A 405 27.90 1.24 -8.64
C GLY A 405 26.96 0.31 -9.38
N ALA A 406 25.68 0.22 -8.94
CA ALA A 406 24.69 -0.54 -9.71
C ALA A 406 24.51 0.05 -11.12
N GLU A 407 24.40 -0.81 -12.14
CA GLU A 407 24.26 -0.39 -13.54
C GLU A 407 23.05 -1.05 -14.21
N VAL A 408 22.08 -0.22 -14.62
CA VAL A 408 20.82 -0.67 -15.22
C VAL A 408 21.03 -1.60 -16.43
N THR A 409 22.00 -1.27 -17.28
CA THR A 409 22.28 -2.05 -18.49
C THR A 409 22.82 -3.42 -18.14
N ARG A 410 23.71 -3.51 -17.14
CA ARG A 410 24.28 -4.77 -16.64
C ARG A 410 23.19 -5.61 -15.97
N VAL A 411 22.40 -5.01 -15.07
CA VAL A 411 21.28 -5.69 -14.41
C VAL A 411 20.29 -6.25 -15.44
N ARG A 412 19.88 -5.46 -16.43
CA ARG A 412 18.97 -5.94 -17.48
C ARG A 412 19.53 -7.08 -18.33
N LYS A 413 20.85 -7.18 -18.48
CA LYS A 413 21.48 -8.33 -19.17
C LYS A 413 21.42 -9.58 -18.32
N LEU A 414 21.58 -9.46 -16.99
CA LEU A 414 21.50 -10.58 -16.05
C LEU A 414 20.07 -11.12 -15.90
N LEU A 415 19.05 -10.29 -16.16
CA LEU A 415 17.62 -10.63 -16.04
C LEU A 415 16.99 -11.15 -17.35
N ARG A 416 17.74 -11.30 -18.42
CA ARG A 416 17.29 -11.84 -19.70
C ARG A 416 17.50 -13.36 -19.75
#